data_4ab4c808eeccaf5c3d88cf7fd7354048
#
_entry.id   4ab4c808eeccaf5c3d88cf7fd7354048
#
_cell.length_a   1.000
_cell.length_b   1.000
_cell.length_c   1.000
_cell.angle_alpha   90.00
_cell.angle_beta   90.00
_cell.angle_gamma   90.00
#
_symmetry.space_group_name_H-M   'P 1'
#
loop_
_entity.id
_entity.type
_entity.pdbx_description
1 polymer ?
#
loop_
_entity_poly.entity_id
_entity_poly.type
_entity_poly.pdbx_seq_one_letter_code
_entity_poly.pdbx_strand_id
1 'polypeptide(L)'
;MKWLSIENKPFYRYGFNDGKSGITARMPESIAKTVNEGVAGAYWFSAGCRVRFKTNSPRIGIKVKYGKILDCIESPRLRFGFVLYASKENREIPVHMFYPDKVGEQTEYEATAEFDRGEEREYTLVFPCFSQVLSCNIGIEDDTEIGEGKAYANNKPVIFYGSSITNGAGASNPGNIYEQMISRAYNMDYVNLGFAGWAKGEKEMAEYIANMDMCAFVCDYDHNAPNVEHLKNTYPTFYEVVRKSHADIPYIIISKPDFRSDCEKTESENKGRRDYIRSFYEDARSKGDKNIYFIDGETFFPDKYNLSCTVDLCHPNDLGFHFMAEKIGAVLAEILEL
;
A
#
# COMPACT_ATOMS: atom_id res chain seq x y z
N MET A 1 13.48 24.50 17.06
CA MET A 1 12.71 23.86 15.94
C MET A 1 11.23 24.20 16.10
N LYS A 2 10.60 24.65 15.05
CA LYS A 2 9.15 24.78 14.96
C LYS A 2 8.50 23.46 14.53
N TRP A 3 7.41 23.09 15.21
CA TRP A 3 6.69 21.84 14.97
C TRP A 3 5.34 22.12 14.29
N LEU A 4 5.07 21.44 13.22
CA LEU A 4 3.91 21.65 12.36
C LEU A 4 3.14 20.33 12.21
N SER A 5 1.84 20.34 12.51
CA SER A 5 0.99 19.18 12.31
C SER A 5 0.83 18.89 10.82
N ILE A 6 0.96 17.64 10.44
CA ILE A 6 0.73 17.19 9.05
C ILE A 6 -0.73 17.32 8.61
N GLU A 7 -1.66 17.62 9.53
CA GLU A 7 -3.07 17.85 9.23
C GLU A 7 -3.34 19.21 8.61
N ASN A 8 -2.36 20.11 8.70
CA ASN A 8 -2.45 21.47 8.21
C ASN A 8 -1.61 21.67 6.95
N LYS A 9 -1.94 22.69 6.18
CA LYS A 9 -1.02 23.16 5.13
C LYS A 9 0.35 23.55 5.75
N PRO A 10 1.45 23.35 5.03
CA PRO A 10 1.52 23.07 3.58
C PRO A 10 1.65 21.59 3.20
N PHE A 11 1.30 20.66 4.07
CA PHE A 11 1.49 19.23 3.82
C PHE A 11 0.42 18.67 2.86
N TYR A 12 0.86 17.96 1.83
CA TYR A 12 0.00 17.08 1.04
C TYR A 12 -0.02 15.69 1.66
N ARG A 13 -1.23 15.21 1.95
CA ARG A 13 -1.50 13.92 2.58
C ARG A 13 -2.09 12.96 1.56
N TYR A 14 -1.50 11.77 1.44
CA TYR A 14 -1.90 10.74 0.49
C TYR A 14 -2.11 9.40 1.18
N GLY A 15 -3.12 8.64 0.75
CA GLY A 15 -3.46 7.35 1.34
C GLY A 15 -4.21 7.43 2.67
N PHE A 16 -4.53 8.65 3.15
CA PHE A 16 -5.35 8.85 4.35
C PHE A 16 -6.83 8.92 3.97
N ASN A 17 -7.66 8.38 4.84
CA ASN A 17 -9.09 8.70 4.80
C ASN A 17 -9.34 9.92 5.69
N ASP A 18 -9.82 11.01 5.11
CA ASP A 18 -10.12 12.27 5.80
C ASP A 18 -11.38 12.20 6.68
N GLY A 19 -11.88 11.00 6.95
CA GLY A 19 -12.94 10.77 7.95
C GLY A 19 -12.48 11.07 9.37
N LYS A 20 -13.43 11.43 10.25
CA LYS A 20 -13.21 11.91 11.63
C LYS A 20 -12.56 10.92 12.62
N SER A 21 -12.01 9.80 12.18
CA SER A 21 -11.53 8.70 13.04
C SER A 21 -10.01 8.68 13.30
N GLY A 22 -9.35 9.80 13.29
CA GLY A 22 -7.90 9.92 13.52
C GLY A 22 -7.11 10.04 12.22
N ILE A 23 -5.85 10.46 12.34
CA ILE A 23 -5.07 10.84 11.16
C ILE A 23 -4.71 9.68 10.22
N THR A 24 -4.75 8.44 10.64
CA THR A 24 -4.25 7.31 9.80
C THR A 24 -5.25 6.22 9.50
N ALA A 25 -6.55 6.47 9.60
CA ALA A 25 -7.51 5.50 9.12
C ALA A 25 -7.51 5.45 7.58
N ARG A 26 -7.42 4.25 7.01
CA ARG A 26 -7.46 4.02 5.54
C ARG A 26 -8.89 3.98 4.99
N MET A 27 -9.86 3.76 5.88
CA MET A 27 -11.29 3.81 5.57
C MET A 27 -12.10 4.22 6.79
N PRO A 28 -13.38 4.66 6.64
CA PRO A 28 -14.24 4.98 7.77
C PRO A 28 -14.51 3.77 8.66
N GLU A 29 -14.42 3.96 9.98
CA GLU A 29 -14.71 2.89 10.97
C GLU A 29 -16.12 2.31 10.81
N SER A 30 -17.11 3.17 10.51
CA SER A 30 -18.49 2.75 10.31
C SER A 30 -18.64 1.74 9.18
N ILE A 31 -17.88 1.92 8.09
CA ILE A 31 -17.86 1.01 6.94
C ILE A 31 -17.05 -0.24 7.27
N ALA A 32 -15.88 -0.09 7.89
CA ALA A 32 -15.05 -1.23 8.27
C ALA A 32 -15.83 -2.27 9.11
N LYS A 33 -16.68 -1.79 10.03
CA LYS A 33 -17.54 -2.63 10.86
C LYS A 33 -18.64 -3.38 10.10
N THR A 34 -19.03 -2.93 8.92
CA THR A 34 -20.02 -3.64 8.09
C THR A 34 -19.40 -4.73 7.22
N VAL A 35 -18.09 -4.67 6.97
CA VAL A 35 -17.39 -5.65 6.12
C VAL A 35 -17.17 -6.97 6.88
N ASN A 36 -16.29 -6.98 7.86
CA ASN A 36 -16.04 -8.11 8.75
C ASN A 36 -15.20 -7.68 9.97
N GLU A 37 -15.08 -8.57 10.97
CA GLU A 37 -14.34 -8.29 12.22
C GLU A 37 -12.85 -7.97 11.98
N GLY A 38 -12.23 -8.63 11.01
CA GLY A 38 -10.81 -8.40 10.73
C GLY A 38 -10.56 -7.07 10.04
N VAL A 39 -11.40 -6.67 9.08
CA VAL A 39 -11.35 -5.33 8.48
C VAL A 39 -11.63 -4.28 9.55
N ALA A 40 -12.61 -4.50 10.44
CA ALA A 40 -12.86 -3.64 11.59
C ALA A 40 -11.68 -3.58 12.58
N GLY A 41 -10.87 -4.62 12.64
CA GLY A 41 -9.64 -4.68 13.43
C GLY A 41 -8.42 -4.02 12.75
N ALA A 42 -8.46 -3.78 11.43
CA ALA A 42 -7.30 -3.36 10.64
C ALA A 42 -7.48 -2.02 9.88
N TYR A 43 -8.67 -1.42 9.85
CA TYR A 43 -8.93 -0.19 9.11
C TYR A 43 -8.04 0.99 9.54
N TRP A 44 -7.54 0.95 10.77
CA TRP A 44 -6.69 1.99 11.37
C TRP A 44 -5.19 1.83 11.05
N PHE A 45 -4.76 0.80 10.35
CA PHE A 45 -3.37 0.69 9.87
C PHE A 45 -3.00 1.87 8.99
N SER A 46 -1.73 2.28 9.07
CA SER A 46 -1.22 3.40 8.28
C SER A 46 -0.47 2.98 7.01
N ALA A 47 -0.61 1.71 6.59
CA ALA A 47 0.01 1.23 5.35
C ALA A 47 -0.41 2.09 4.15
N GLY A 48 0.58 2.54 3.37
CA GLY A 48 0.36 3.40 2.22
C GLY A 48 0.11 4.88 2.54
N CYS A 49 -0.01 5.28 3.83
CA CYS A 49 -0.08 6.69 4.19
C CYS A 49 1.25 7.40 3.95
N ARG A 50 1.21 8.58 3.36
CA ARG A 50 2.39 9.38 3.03
C ARG A 50 2.11 10.86 3.11
N VAL A 51 3.16 11.64 3.42
CA VAL A 51 3.10 13.11 3.45
C VAL A 51 4.19 13.67 2.57
N ARG A 52 3.83 14.60 1.68
CA ARG A 52 4.78 15.32 0.82
C ARG A 52 4.86 16.78 1.23
N PHE A 53 6.08 17.29 1.25
CA PHE A 53 6.40 18.70 1.57
C PHE A 53 7.76 19.05 0.99
N LYS A 54 8.09 20.33 0.99
CA LYS A 54 9.44 20.82 0.64
C LYS A 54 9.97 21.72 1.73
N THR A 55 11.28 21.72 1.93
CA THR A 55 11.96 22.58 2.89
C THR A 55 13.44 22.74 2.57
N ASN A 56 14.02 23.86 3.00
CA ASN A 56 15.47 24.09 3.01
C ASN A 56 16.10 23.84 4.38
N SER A 57 15.35 23.25 5.31
CA SER A 57 15.84 22.99 6.66
C SER A 57 16.97 21.97 6.67
N PRO A 58 18.12 22.26 7.34
CA PRO A 58 19.21 21.31 7.50
C PRO A 58 18.88 20.24 8.56
N ARG A 59 17.81 20.39 9.32
CA ARG A 59 17.33 19.42 10.29
C ARG A 59 15.85 19.20 10.13
N ILE A 60 15.46 17.95 9.99
CA ILE A 60 14.06 17.52 9.92
C ILE A 60 13.79 16.60 11.11
N GLY A 61 12.74 16.87 11.87
CA GLY A 61 12.30 16.05 12.98
C GLY A 61 10.90 15.51 12.78
N ILE A 62 10.55 14.46 13.50
CA ILE A 62 9.18 13.99 13.68
C ILE A 62 8.84 13.88 15.16
N LYS A 63 7.59 14.26 15.51
CA LYS A 63 6.96 13.93 16.80
C LYS A 63 5.77 13.05 16.50
N VAL A 64 5.76 11.85 17.02
CA VAL A 64 4.77 10.84 16.71
C VAL A 64 4.11 10.34 17.98
N LYS A 65 2.78 10.18 17.91
CA LYS A 65 1.99 9.44 18.90
C LYS A 65 1.30 8.28 18.22
N TYR A 66 1.57 7.06 18.71
CA TYR A 66 0.89 5.85 18.28
C TYR A 66 -0.38 5.60 19.10
N GLY A 67 -1.38 5.02 18.45
CA GLY A 67 -2.54 4.43 19.09
C GLY A 67 -2.39 2.93 19.19
N LYS A 68 -3.26 2.20 18.48
CA LYS A 68 -3.20 0.74 18.40
C LYS A 68 -1.98 0.29 17.61
N ILE A 69 -1.33 -0.76 18.05
CA ILE A 69 -0.22 -1.41 17.39
C ILE A 69 -0.55 -2.89 17.31
N LEU A 70 -0.50 -3.46 16.10
CA LEU A 70 -0.72 -4.88 15.96
C LEU A 70 0.47 -5.64 16.56
N ASP A 71 0.18 -6.54 17.49
CA ASP A 71 1.19 -7.49 17.96
C ASP A 71 1.30 -8.64 16.96
N CYS A 72 2.38 -8.62 16.19
CA CYS A 72 2.66 -9.56 15.11
C CYS A 72 4.17 -9.75 14.93
N ILE A 73 4.53 -10.76 14.14
CA ILE A 73 5.94 -11.14 13.86
C ILE A 73 6.67 -10.22 12.89
N GLU A 74 5.97 -9.22 12.34
CA GLU A 74 6.56 -8.31 11.36
C GLU A 74 7.74 -7.51 11.90
N SER A 75 8.63 -7.12 11.01
CA SER A 75 9.81 -6.31 11.35
C SER A 75 9.42 -5.08 12.20
N PRO A 76 10.14 -4.78 13.28
CA PRO A 76 9.94 -3.54 14.04
C PRO A 76 9.98 -2.28 13.18
N ARG A 77 10.83 -2.26 12.14
CA ARG A 77 10.91 -1.12 11.20
C ARG A 77 9.65 -0.98 10.34
N LEU A 78 9.03 -2.10 9.97
CA LEU A 78 7.77 -2.09 9.24
C LEU A 78 6.58 -1.65 10.12
N ARG A 79 6.60 -2.05 11.40
CA ARG A 79 5.53 -1.75 12.37
C ARG A 79 5.57 -0.33 12.89
N PHE A 80 6.76 0.25 13.09
CA PHE A 80 6.97 1.53 13.77
C PHE A 80 7.75 2.55 12.94
N GLY A 81 8.40 2.14 11.87
CA GLY A 81 9.32 2.99 11.12
C GLY A 81 8.62 3.95 10.18
N PHE A 82 9.16 5.16 10.10
CA PHE A 82 8.85 6.14 9.06
C PHE A 82 10.06 6.27 8.15
N VAL A 83 9.87 6.16 6.85
CA VAL A 83 10.96 6.36 5.89
C VAL A 83 10.84 7.74 5.28
N LEU A 84 11.89 8.53 5.40
CA LEU A 84 12.00 9.84 4.74
C LEU A 84 12.78 9.69 3.44
N TYR A 85 12.14 10.07 2.36
CA TYR A 85 12.75 10.18 1.04
C TYR A 85 12.98 11.64 0.69
N ALA A 86 14.08 11.93 -0.01
CA ALA A 86 14.32 13.21 -0.66
C ALA A 86 14.35 13.04 -2.17
N SER A 87 13.81 14.00 -2.90
CA SER A 87 13.91 14.03 -4.36
C SER A 87 15.30 14.47 -4.78
N LYS A 88 15.94 13.69 -5.64
CA LYS A 88 17.20 13.99 -6.29
C LYS A 88 17.15 13.53 -7.75
N GLU A 89 17.39 14.43 -8.69
CA GLU A 89 17.40 14.11 -10.13
C GLU A 89 16.14 13.36 -10.61
N ASN A 90 14.97 13.81 -10.18
CA ASN A 90 13.66 13.21 -10.42
C ASN A 90 13.47 11.78 -9.82
N ARG A 91 14.30 11.38 -8.86
CA ARG A 91 14.19 10.11 -8.12
C ARG A 91 13.98 10.40 -6.65
N GLU A 92 13.13 9.63 -5.98
CA GLU A 92 13.04 9.61 -4.53
C GLU A 92 14.09 8.65 -3.96
N ILE A 93 15.06 9.18 -3.22
CA ILE A 93 16.09 8.40 -2.54
C ILE A 93 15.82 8.36 -1.03
N PRO A 94 15.96 7.22 -0.34
CA PRO A 94 15.81 7.16 1.11
C PRO A 94 16.97 7.91 1.77
N VAL A 95 16.65 8.88 2.61
CA VAL A 95 17.66 9.70 3.29
C VAL A 95 17.69 9.48 4.80
N HIS A 96 16.59 9.02 5.38
CA HIS A 96 16.53 8.69 6.81
C HIS A 96 15.38 7.74 7.13
N MET A 97 15.51 7.01 8.25
CA MET A 97 14.44 6.24 8.85
C MET A 97 14.28 6.61 10.31
N PHE A 98 13.12 7.13 10.66
CA PHE A 98 12.76 7.41 12.04
C PHE A 98 12.05 6.20 12.66
N TYR A 99 12.41 5.84 13.87
CA TYR A 99 11.72 4.84 14.69
C TYR A 99 12.03 5.04 16.16
N PRO A 100 11.21 4.55 17.11
CA PRO A 100 11.44 4.75 18.53
C PRO A 100 12.65 3.93 19.01
N ASP A 101 13.42 4.48 19.96
CA ASP A 101 14.59 3.79 20.57
C ASP A 101 14.19 2.51 21.32
N LYS A 102 13.00 2.53 21.96
CA LYS A 102 12.43 1.40 22.68
C LYS A 102 11.19 0.90 21.96
N VAL A 103 11.42 0.08 20.96
CA VAL A 103 10.36 -0.49 20.12
C VAL A 103 9.41 -1.34 20.96
N GLY A 104 8.09 -1.08 20.83
CA GLY A 104 7.03 -1.80 21.55
C GLY A 104 6.70 -1.25 22.94
N GLU A 105 7.56 -0.41 23.52
CA GLU A 105 7.33 0.20 24.84
C GLU A 105 6.87 1.66 24.72
N GLN A 106 7.37 2.39 23.71
CA GLN A 106 7.07 3.81 23.52
C GLN A 106 5.84 4.00 22.64
N THR A 107 4.85 4.69 23.20
CA THR A 107 3.66 5.16 22.44
C THR A 107 3.85 6.55 21.86
N GLU A 108 4.86 7.28 22.29
CA GLU A 108 5.23 8.60 21.81
C GLU A 108 6.75 8.70 21.68
N TYR A 109 7.24 9.34 20.63
CA TYR A 109 8.67 9.65 20.50
C TYR A 109 8.89 10.88 19.63
N GLU A 110 10.07 11.46 19.80
CA GLU A 110 10.63 12.52 18.97
C GLU A 110 11.97 12.05 18.42
N ALA A 111 12.22 12.26 17.16
CA ALA A 111 13.49 11.96 16.52
C ALA A 111 13.82 13.02 15.46
N THR A 112 15.11 13.25 15.24
CA THR A 112 15.59 14.23 14.26
C THR A 112 16.66 13.63 13.37
N ALA A 113 16.71 14.10 12.13
CA ALA A 113 17.76 13.82 11.16
C ALA A 113 18.43 15.12 10.72
N GLU A 114 19.75 15.09 10.53
CA GLU A 114 20.54 16.22 10.07
C GLU A 114 20.94 16.01 8.62
N PHE A 115 20.89 17.10 7.83
CA PHE A 115 21.24 17.12 6.42
C PHE A 115 22.17 18.32 6.16
N ASP A 116 22.91 18.26 5.08
CA ASP A 116 23.72 19.40 4.67
C ASP A 116 22.82 20.63 4.42
N ARG A 117 23.27 21.79 4.89
CA ARG A 117 22.63 23.08 4.55
C ARG A 117 22.76 23.30 3.06
N GLY A 118 21.64 23.66 2.44
CA GLY A 118 21.67 23.91 1.01
C GLY A 118 20.31 24.24 0.43
N GLU A 119 20.07 23.70 -0.72
CA GLU A 119 18.89 23.96 -1.53
C GLU A 119 17.61 23.40 -0.92
N GLU A 120 16.49 24.05 -1.23
CA GLU A 120 15.17 23.53 -0.97
C GLU A 120 15.00 22.16 -1.64
N ARG A 121 14.55 21.16 -0.89
CA ARG A 121 14.33 19.80 -1.37
C ARG A 121 12.90 19.37 -1.13
N GLU A 122 12.39 18.57 -2.05
CA GLU A 122 11.14 17.82 -1.92
C GLU A 122 11.36 16.59 -1.04
N TYR A 123 10.42 16.33 -0.13
CA TYR A 123 10.46 15.19 0.76
C TYR A 123 9.15 14.42 0.72
N THR A 124 9.25 13.10 0.87
CA THR A 124 8.12 12.20 1.10
C THR A 124 8.37 11.41 2.39
N LEU A 125 7.50 11.55 3.39
CA LEU A 125 7.51 10.77 4.62
C LEU A 125 6.50 9.64 4.49
N VAL A 126 6.97 8.39 4.49
CA VAL A 126 6.15 7.17 4.39
C VAL A 126 5.92 6.61 5.78
N PHE A 127 4.68 6.25 6.08
CA PHE A 127 4.20 5.81 7.38
C PHE A 127 4.34 4.29 7.58
N PRO A 128 4.38 3.80 8.84
CA PRO A 128 4.43 2.38 9.15
C PRO A 128 3.20 1.62 8.67
N CYS A 129 3.33 0.29 8.47
CA CYS A 129 2.24 -0.51 7.89
C CYS A 129 1.25 -1.09 8.91
N PHE A 130 1.68 -1.37 10.15
CA PHE A 130 0.89 -2.13 11.13
C PHE A 130 0.61 -1.36 12.43
N SER A 131 0.70 -0.05 12.39
CA SER A 131 0.44 0.83 13.53
C SER A 131 -0.60 1.89 13.20
N GLN A 132 -1.38 2.29 14.20
CA GLN A 132 -2.19 3.48 14.16
C GLN A 132 -1.32 4.66 14.59
N VAL A 133 -1.26 5.70 13.78
CA VAL A 133 -0.63 6.96 14.16
C VAL A 133 -1.72 7.97 14.51
N LEU A 134 -1.77 8.41 15.77
CA LEU A 134 -2.76 9.36 16.28
C LEU A 134 -2.37 10.80 16.00
N SER A 135 -1.07 11.09 16.01
CA SER A 135 -0.53 12.40 15.63
C SER A 135 0.87 12.26 15.04
N CYS A 136 1.16 13.08 14.06
CA CYS A 136 2.50 13.25 13.51
C CYS A 136 2.72 14.74 13.25
N ASN A 137 3.81 15.27 13.80
CA ASN A 137 4.26 16.63 13.52
C ASN A 137 5.63 16.56 12.87
N ILE A 138 5.86 17.41 11.89
CA ILE A 138 7.17 17.60 11.27
C ILE A 138 7.82 18.83 11.88
N GLY A 139 9.06 18.68 12.34
CA GLY A 139 9.91 19.73 12.90
C GLY A 139 10.93 20.20 11.90
N ILE A 140 11.09 21.52 11.79
CA ILE A 140 12.15 22.17 11.01
C ILE A 140 12.81 23.28 11.83
N GLU A 141 13.99 23.75 11.44
CA GLU A 141 14.65 24.88 12.09
C GLU A 141 13.78 26.15 12.01
N ASP A 142 13.89 27.00 13.03
CA ASP A 142 13.02 28.18 13.19
C ASP A 142 13.19 29.21 12.05
N ASP A 143 14.38 29.32 11.52
CA ASP A 143 14.79 30.24 10.46
C ASP A 143 14.64 29.67 9.05
N THR A 144 13.97 28.55 8.89
CA THR A 144 13.78 27.86 7.60
C THR A 144 12.33 27.87 7.14
N GLU A 145 12.13 27.63 5.84
CA GLU A 145 10.84 27.61 5.20
C GLU A 145 10.35 26.18 4.98
N ILE A 146 9.03 26.02 4.92
CA ILE A 146 8.35 24.81 4.52
C ILE A 146 7.24 25.16 3.54
N GLY A 147 7.14 24.41 2.46
CA GLY A 147 6.16 24.61 1.41
C GLY A 147 5.46 23.32 1.00
N GLU A 148 4.49 23.47 0.13
CA GLU A 148 3.77 22.34 -0.47
C GLU A 148 4.74 21.49 -1.32
N GLY A 149 4.70 20.17 -1.13
CA GLY A 149 5.47 19.24 -1.93
C GLY A 149 4.90 19.08 -3.34
N LYS A 150 5.66 18.48 -4.25
CA LYS A 150 5.20 18.19 -5.61
C LYS A 150 4.06 17.18 -5.59
N ALA A 151 3.01 17.44 -6.35
CA ALA A 151 1.92 16.47 -6.55
C ALA A 151 2.40 15.22 -7.32
N TYR A 152 1.66 14.12 -7.16
CA TYR A 152 1.87 12.94 -7.99
C TYR A 152 1.45 13.19 -9.45
N ALA A 153 1.90 12.33 -10.36
CA ALA A 153 1.61 12.47 -11.79
C ALA A 153 0.14 12.19 -12.12
N ASN A 154 -0.47 11.23 -11.43
CA ASN A 154 -1.89 10.88 -11.59
C ASN A 154 -2.80 11.80 -10.76
N ASN A 155 -3.91 12.24 -11.34
CA ASN A 155 -4.87 13.13 -10.67
C ASN A 155 -5.77 12.41 -9.65
N LYS A 156 -5.89 11.09 -9.74
CA LYS A 156 -6.67 10.23 -8.86
C LYS A 156 -5.82 9.01 -8.51
N PRO A 157 -5.92 8.48 -7.28
CA PRO A 157 -5.08 7.37 -6.86
C PRO A 157 -5.39 6.07 -7.61
N VAL A 158 -4.42 5.16 -7.65
CA VAL A 158 -4.65 3.74 -7.90
C VAL A 158 -5.07 3.09 -6.59
N ILE A 159 -6.20 2.38 -6.58
CA ILE A 159 -6.68 1.67 -5.39
C ILE A 159 -6.19 0.23 -5.44
N PHE A 160 -5.46 -0.20 -4.40
CA PHE A 160 -5.03 -1.58 -4.21
C PHE A 160 -5.87 -2.21 -3.09
N TYR A 161 -6.62 -3.27 -3.41
CA TYR A 161 -7.37 -4.05 -2.43
C TYR A 161 -6.84 -5.46 -2.36
N GLY A 162 -6.45 -5.91 -1.18
CA GLY A 162 -5.89 -7.25 -1.07
C GLY A 162 -5.51 -7.70 0.34
N SER A 163 -4.64 -8.69 0.36
CA SER A 163 -4.27 -9.50 1.51
C SER A 163 -3.24 -8.83 2.44
N SER A 164 -2.59 -9.64 3.27
CA SER A 164 -1.38 -9.26 4.03
C SER A 164 -0.23 -8.82 3.13
N ILE A 165 -0.13 -9.38 1.93
CA ILE A 165 0.89 -8.99 0.95
C ILE A 165 0.66 -7.54 0.52
N THR A 166 -0.56 -7.18 0.15
CA THR A 166 -0.95 -5.79 -0.13
C THR A 166 -0.75 -4.87 1.09
N ASN A 167 -1.00 -5.36 2.32
CA ASN A 167 -0.69 -4.57 3.53
C ASN A 167 0.82 -4.38 3.76
N GLY A 168 1.68 -5.16 3.10
CA GLY A 168 3.13 -5.07 3.17
C GLY A 168 3.79 -6.10 4.09
N ALA A 169 3.09 -7.16 4.53
CA ALA A 169 3.66 -8.20 5.37
C ALA A 169 4.88 -8.86 4.70
N GLY A 170 5.96 -8.98 5.47
CA GLY A 170 7.25 -9.51 5.02
C GLY A 170 8.26 -8.46 4.52
N ALA A 171 7.85 -7.22 4.27
CA ALA A 171 8.78 -6.14 3.94
C ALA A 171 9.66 -5.76 5.13
N SER A 172 10.88 -5.35 4.88
CA SER A 172 11.79 -4.90 5.95
C SER A 172 11.37 -3.57 6.56
N ASN A 173 10.73 -2.70 5.78
CA ASN A 173 10.27 -1.36 6.18
C ASN A 173 9.15 -0.88 5.23
N PRO A 174 8.39 0.16 5.60
CA PRO A 174 7.23 0.62 4.80
C PRO A 174 7.59 1.19 3.42
N GLY A 175 8.84 1.53 3.18
CA GLY A 175 9.31 1.96 1.87
C GLY A 175 9.50 0.83 0.87
N ASN A 176 9.47 -0.42 1.32
CA ASN A 176 9.74 -1.60 0.52
C ASN A 176 8.50 -2.47 0.23
N ILE A 177 7.30 -1.99 0.52
CA ILE A 177 6.06 -2.59 0.00
C ILE A 177 5.94 -2.30 -1.50
N TYR A 178 5.34 -3.19 -2.28
CA TYR A 178 5.36 -3.07 -3.74
C TYR A 178 4.67 -1.81 -4.25
N GLU A 179 3.60 -1.35 -3.62
CA GLU A 179 2.90 -0.14 -4.01
C GLU A 179 3.77 1.12 -3.81
N GLN A 180 4.54 1.15 -2.71
CA GLN A 180 5.46 2.28 -2.46
C GLN A 180 6.65 2.26 -3.42
N MET A 181 7.13 1.07 -3.82
CA MET A 181 8.15 0.96 -4.86
C MET A 181 7.63 1.46 -6.21
N ILE A 182 6.41 1.07 -6.60
CA ILE A 182 5.74 1.56 -7.82
C ILE A 182 5.55 3.08 -7.75
N SER A 183 5.03 3.58 -6.62
CA SER A 183 4.82 5.02 -6.39
C SER A 183 6.09 5.83 -6.63
N ARG A 184 7.23 5.38 -6.11
CA ARG A 184 8.53 6.04 -6.32
C ARG A 184 9.02 5.94 -7.76
N ALA A 185 8.84 4.78 -8.40
CA ALA A 185 9.34 4.56 -9.76
C ALA A 185 8.60 5.43 -10.79
N TYR A 186 7.31 5.63 -10.61
CA TYR A 186 6.43 6.28 -11.58
C TYR A 186 5.80 7.60 -11.08
N ASN A 187 6.21 8.10 -9.91
CA ASN A 187 5.59 9.26 -9.25
C ASN A 187 4.06 9.14 -9.19
N MET A 188 3.55 7.97 -8.76
CA MET A 188 2.14 7.59 -8.78
C MET A 188 1.51 7.61 -7.39
N ASP A 189 0.36 8.29 -7.25
CA ASP A 189 -0.47 8.21 -6.03
C ASP A 189 -1.24 6.90 -5.96
N TYR A 190 -1.40 6.38 -4.74
CA TYR A 190 -2.14 5.16 -4.49
C TYR A 190 -2.82 5.16 -3.11
N VAL A 191 -3.82 4.30 -2.95
CA VAL A 191 -4.42 3.95 -1.66
C VAL A 191 -4.25 2.45 -1.42
N ASN A 192 -3.72 2.09 -0.25
CA ASN A 192 -3.55 0.71 0.16
C ASN A 192 -4.73 0.26 1.02
N LEU A 193 -5.53 -0.66 0.51
CA LEU A 193 -6.61 -1.35 1.20
C LEU A 193 -6.27 -2.84 1.40
N GLY A 194 -5.05 -3.12 1.86
CA GLY A 194 -4.63 -4.44 2.31
C GLY A 194 -5.10 -4.70 3.74
N PHE A 195 -5.81 -5.80 3.99
CA PHE A 195 -6.40 -6.11 5.29
C PHE A 195 -5.90 -7.43 5.86
N ALA A 196 -4.63 -7.75 5.69
CA ALA A 196 -4.01 -9.00 6.16
C ALA A 196 -4.85 -10.23 5.70
N GLY A 197 -5.18 -11.17 6.58
CA GLY A 197 -6.00 -12.35 6.26
C GLY A 197 -7.50 -12.09 6.02
N TRP A 198 -7.95 -10.83 5.97
CA TRP A 198 -9.37 -10.47 6.06
C TRP A 198 -9.97 -9.82 4.80
N ALA A 199 -9.19 -9.58 3.77
CA ALA A 199 -9.71 -9.15 2.47
C ALA A 199 -10.27 -10.37 1.72
N LYS A 200 -11.59 -10.56 1.72
CA LYS A 200 -12.25 -11.76 1.18
C LYS A 200 -13.26 -11.48 0.08
N GLY A 201 -13.22 -10.26 -0.48
CA GLY A 201 -14.11 -9.87 -1.58
C GLY A 201 -15.55 -9.63 -1.15
N GLU A 202 -15.77 -9.10 0.05
CA GLU A 202 -17.09 -8.79 0.58
C GLU A 202 -17.78 -7.70 -0.23
N LYS A 203 -19.10 -7.81 -0.36
CA LYS A 203 -19.90 -6.87 -1.13
C LYS A 203 -19.82 -5.45 -0.58
N GLU A 204 -19.81 -5.30 0.74
CA GLU A 204 -19.71 -4.02 1.44
C GLU A 204 -18.37 -3.31 1.13
N MET A 205 -17.30 -4.07 0.97
CA MET A 205 -16.00 -3.56 0.53
C MET A 205 -16.06 -3.13 -0.93
N ALA A 206 -16.68 -3.92 -1.80
CA ALA A 206 -16.87 -3.54 -3.20
C ALA A 206 -17.67 -2.24 -3.34
N GLU A 207 -18.75 -2.09 -2.56
CA GLU A 207 -19.58 -0.88 -2.51
C GLU A 207 -18.78 0.34 -2.00
N TYR A 208 -17.92 0.16 -0.99
CA TYR A 208 -17.03 1.22 -0.53
C TYR A 208 -16.05 1.65 -1.61
N ILE A 209 -15.36 0.69 -2.25
CA ILE A 209 -14.39 0.97 -3.32
C ILE A 209 -15.08 1.62 -4.53
N ALA A 210 -16.27 1.16 -4.88
CA ALA A 210 -17.05 1.74 -5.98
C ALA A 210 -17.44 3.21 -5.79
N ASN A 211 -17.39 3.72 -4.55
CA ASN A 211 -17.63 5.13 -4.22
C ASN A 211 -16.34 5.96 -4.09
N MET A 212 -15.17 5.34 -4.27
CA MET A 212 -13.89 6.06 -4.22
C MET A 212 -13.54 6.65 -5.58
N ASP A 213 -12.95 7.85 -5.58
CA ASP A 213 -12.29 8.36 -6.79
C ASP A 213 -11.03 7.56 -7.07
N MET A 214 -10.85 7.09 -8.31
CA MET A 214 -9.67 6.32 -8.72
C MET A 214 -9.38 6.46 -10.20
N CYS A 215 -8.11 6.24 -10.59
CA CYS A 215 -7.71 6.14 -12.00
C CYS A 215 -7.51 4.68 -12.45
N ALA A 216 -7.28 3.76 -11.51
CA ALA A 216 -7.22 2.31 -11.74
C ALA A 216 -7.54 1.56 -10.44
N PHE A 217 -7.97 0.31 -10.58
CA PHE A 217 -8.22 -0.60 -9.47
C PHE A 217 -7.40 -1.88 -9.61
N VAL A 218 -6.70 -2.27 -8.55
CA VAL A 218 -5.91 -3.51 -8.45
C VAL A 218 -6.54 -4.43 -7.43
N CYS A 219 -7.02 -5.59 -7.88
CA CYS A 219 -7.72 -6.60 -7.09
C CYS A 219 -6.79 -7.76 -6.78
N ASP A 220 -6.33 -7.87 -5.53
CA ASP A 220 -5.30 -8.80 -5.04
C ASP A 220 -5.72 -9.55 -3.78
N TYR A 221 -6.99 -10.00 -3.69
CA TYR A 221 -7.47 -10.72 -2.51
C TYR A 221 -7.45 -12.25 -2.61
N ASP A 222 -7.03 -12.81 -3.73
CA ASP A 222 -6.95 -14.27 -3.95
C ASP A 222 -6.28 -15.00 -2.77
N HIS A 223 -5.22 -14.43 -2.24
CA HIS A 223 -4.44 -15.03 -1.15
C HIS A 223 -5.27 -15.33 0.11
N ASN A 224 -6.31 -14.55 0.37
CA ASN A 224 -7.21 -14.70 1.52
C ASN A 224 -8.46 -15.50 1.21
N ALA A 225 -8.73 -15.83 -0.03
CA ALA A 225 -9.84 -16.69 -0.40
C ALA A 225 -9.59 -18.11 0.15
N PRO A 226 -10.52 -18.68 0.92
CA PRO A 226 -10.29 -19.98 1.53
C PRO A 226 -10.24 -21.13 0.49
N ASN A 227 -10.91 -20.97 -0.66
CA ASN A 227 -10.97 -21.99 -1.73
C ASN A 227 -11.53 -21.37 -3.03
N VAL A 228 -11.56 -22.17 -4.09
CA VAL A 228 -12.09 -21.78 -5.42
C VAL A 228 -13.57 -21.39 -5.37
N GLU A 229 -14.38 -22.11 -4.57
CA GLU A 229 -15.81 -21.84 -4.48
C GLU A 229 -16.09 -20.45 -3.88
N HIS A 230 -15.29 -20.03 -2.92
CA HIS A 230 -15.34 -18.67 -2.38
C HIS A 230 -15.10 -17.62 -3.49
N LEU A 231 -14.08 -17.82 -4.32
CA LEU A 231 -13.80 -16.91 -5.43
C LEU A 231 -14.96 -16.86 -6.42
N LYS A 232 -15.57 -18.02 -6.77
CA LYS A 232 -16.74 -18.07 -7.66
C LYS A 232 -17.93 -17.28 -7.11
N ASN A 233 -18.07 -17.24 -5.80
CA ASN A 233 -19.17 -16.55 -5.14
C ASN A 233 -18.90 -15.04 -4.95
N THR A 234 -17.65 -14.62 -4.89
CA THR A 234 -17.30 -13.23 -4.56
C THR A 234 -16.82 -12.42 -5.76
N TYR A 235 -16.00 -12.97 -6.64
CA TYR A 235 -15.42 -12.24 -7.79
C TYR A 235 -16.45 -11.59 -8.71
N PRO A 236 -17.51 -12.30 -9.16
CA PRO A 236 -18.48 -11.69 -10.07
C PRO A 236 -19.19 -10.50 -9.45
N THR A 237 -19.67 -10.65 -8.21
CA THR A 237 -20.38 -9.58 -7.50
C THR A 237 -19.47 -8.38 -7.26
N PHE A 238 -18.22 -8.62 -6.81
CA PHE A 238 -17.25 -7.56 -6.56
C PHE A 238 -16.96 -6.77 -7.84
N TYR A 239 -16.67 -7.48 -8.93
CA TYR A 239 -16.44 -6.89 -10.24
C TYR A 239 -17.64 -6.07 -10.73
N GLU A 240 -18.85 -6.62 -10.70
CA GLU A 240 -20.07 -5.95 -11.15
C GLU A 240 -20.35 -4.66 -10.38
N VAL A 241 -20.14 -4.68 -9.05
CA VAL A 241 -20.35 -3.50 -8.20
C VAL A 241 -19.36 -2.40 -8.58
N VAL A 242 -18.08 -2.73 -8.73
CA VAL A 242 -17.06 -1.74 -9.10
C VAL A 242 -17.30 -1.23 -10.54
N ARG A 243 -17.56 -2.12 -11.50
CA ARG A 243 -17.81 -1.75 -12.91
C ARG A 243 -19.03 -0.88 -13.10
N LYS A 244 -20.06 -1.04 -12.29
CA LYS A 244 -21.27 -0.21 -12.34
C LYS A 244 -20.96 1.28 -12.09
N SER A 245 -20.03 1.57 -11.20
CA SER A 245 -19.60 2.94 -10.88
C SER A 245 -18.43 3.42 -11.74
N HIS A 246 -17.59 2.51 -12.19
CA HIS A 246 -16.34 2.77 -12.91
C HIS A 246 -16.24 1.90 -14.16
N ALA A 247 -17.05 2.21 -15.17
CA ALA A 247 -17.17 1.39 -16.40
C ALA A 247 -15.85 1.28 -17.18
N ASP A 248 -15.06 2.35 -17.21
CA ASP A 248 -13.94 2.50 -18.14
C ASP A 248 -12.56 2.50 -17.48
N ILE A 249 -12.46 2.47 -16.13
CA ILE A 249 -11.14 2.44 -15.49
C ILE A 249 -10.44 1.09 -15.73
N PRO A 250 -9.11 1.05 -15.76
CA PRO A 250 -8.34 -0.19 -15.69
C PRO A 250 -8.69 -0.98 -14.43
N TYR A 251 -9.10 -2.23 -14.59
CA TYR A 251 -9.37 -3.20 -13.54
C TYR A 251 -8.35 -4.32 -13.64
N ILE A 252 -7.34 -4.31 -12.77
CA ILE A 252 -6.24 -5.27 -12.79
C ILE A 252 -6.54 -6.37 -11.77
N ILE A 253 -6.60 -7.62 -12.22
CA ILE A 253 -6.73 -8.79 -11.36
C ILE A 253 -5.37 -9.44 -11.21
N ILE A 254 -4.98 -9.73 -9.98
CA ILE A 254 -3.74 -10.41 -9.67
C ILE A 254 -4.07 -11.75 -9.02
N SER A 255 -3.49 -12.85 -9.51
CA SER A 255 -3.46 -14.10 -8.77
C SER A 255 -2.31 -14.09 -7.76
N LYS A 256 -2.42 -14.87 -6.68
CA LYS A 256 -1.39 -14.88 -5.64
C LYS A 256 -0.02 -15.26 -6.20
N PRO A 257 1.08 -14.69 -5.65
CA PRO A 257 2.42 -15.19 -5.92
C PRO A 257 2.55 -16.61 -5.41
N ASP A 258 2.74 -17.57 -6.29
CA ASP A 258 2.89 -18.97 -5.92
C ASP A 258 4.00 -19.63 -6.72
N PHE A 259 5.14 -19.84 -6.08
CA PHE A 259 6.30 -20.53 -6.66
C PHE A 259 6.44 -21.97 -6.17
N ARG A 260 5.50 -22.41 -5.32
CA ARG A 260 5.53 -23.75 -4.67
C ARG A 260 4.61 -24.74 -5.33
N SER A 261 3.79 -24.32 -6.28
CA SER A 261 2.83 -25.20 -6.96
C SER A 261 3.47 -26.43 -7.55
N ASP A 262 4.70 -26.29 -8.04
CA ASP A 262 5.45 -27.39 -8.64
C ASP A 262 6.16 -28.29 -7.60
N CYS A 263 6.22 -27.88 -6.34
CA CYS A 263 7.00 -28.56 -5.30
C CYS A 263 6.15 -29.37 -4.31
N GLU A 264 4.84 -29.13 -4.20
CA GLU A 264 3.97 -29.71 -3.18
C GLU A 264 2.66 -30.29 -3.72
N LYS A 265 2.14 -31.31 -3.03
CA LYS A 265 0.84 -31.95 -3.33
C LYS A 265 -0.38 -31.05 -3.10
N THR A 266 -0.20 -29.81 -2.61
CA THR A 266 -1.21 -28.76 -2.47
C THR A 266 -1.50 -28.02 -3.77
N GLU A 267 -0.88 -28.44 -4.85
CA GLU A 267 -0.94 -27.90 -6.21
C GLU A 267 -2.36 -27.68 -6.73
N SER A 268 -3.31 -28.54 -6.37
CA SER A 268 -4.65 -28.51 -6.95
C SER A 268 -5.48 -27.27 -6.53
N GLU A 269 -5.35 -26.77 -5.29
CA GLU A 269 -6.17 -25.63 -4.84
C GLU A 269 -5.63 -24.29 -5.33
N ASN A 270 -4.32 -24.09 -5.25
CA ASN A 270 -3.69 -22.86 -5.74
C ASN A 270 -3.84 -22.73 -7.26
N LYS A 271 -3.58 -23.81 -7.97
CA LYS A 271 -3.82 -23.90 -9.41
C LYS A 271 -5.28 -23.66 -9.75
N GLY A 272 -6.20 -24.30 -9.05
CA GLY A 272 -7.64 -24.12 -9.27
C GLY A 272 -8.12 -22.68 -9.06
N ARG A 273 -7.62 -21.96 -8.06
CA ARG A 273 -7.91 -20.53 -7.84
C ARG A 273 -7.39 -19.67 -8.98
N ARG A 274 -6.12 -19.87 -9.36
CA ARG A 274 -5.51 -19.17 -10.49
C ARG A 274 -6.23 -19.42 -11.80
N ASP A 275 -6.55 -20.67 -12.11
CA ASP A 275 -7.28 -21.05 -13.33
C ASP A 275 -8.67 -20.40 -13.36
N TYR A 276 -9.37 -20.34 -12.20
CA TYR A 276 -10.64 -19.64 -12.12
C TYR A 276 -10.50 -18.13 -12.37
N ILE A 277 -9.54 -17.46 -11.73
CA ILE A 277 -9.32 -16.02 -11.91
C ILE A 277 -8.98 -15.70 -13.37
N ARG A 278 -8.13 -16.52 -13.99
CA ARG A 278 -7.80 -16.40 -15.42
C ARG A 278 -9.04 -16.58 -16.30
N SER A 279 -9.84 -17.63 -16.03
CA SER A 279 -11.07 -17.86 -16.79
C SER A 279 -12.10 -16.73 -16.61
N PHE A 280 -12.18 -16.15 -15.42
CA PHE A 280 -13.02 -14.97 -15.15
C PHE A 280 -12.57 -13.76 -15.97
N TYR A 281 -11.27 -13.49 -16.03
CA TYR A 281 -10.71 -12.45 -16.89
C TYR A 281 -11.04 -12.68 -18.35
N GLU A 282 -10.82 -13.90 -18.87
CA GLU A 282 -11.08 -14.26 -20.27
C GLU A 282 -12.57 -14.12 -20.61
N ASP A 283 -13.48 -14.51 -19.72
CA ASP A 283 -14.91 -14.35 -19.87
C ASP A 283 -15.32 -12.86 -19.93
N ALA A 284 -14.82 -12.04 -19.01
CA ALA A 284 -15.08 -10.59 -19.01
C ALA A 284 -14.57 -9.93 -20.30
N ARG A 285 -13.37 -10.30 -20.77
CA ARG A 285 -12.82 -9.85 -22.05
C ARG A 285 -13.71 -10.26 -23.22
N SER A 286 -14.18 -11.50 -23.25
CA SER A 286 -15.06 -12.03 -24.30
C SER A 286 -16.42 -11.31 -24.36
N LYS A 287 -16.90 -10.83 -23.21
CA LYS A 287 -18.13 -10.03 -23.04
C LYS A 287 -17.92 -8.55 -23.40
N GLY A 288 -16.71 -8.15 -23.77
CA GLY A 288 -16.42 -6.82 -24.31
C GLY A 288 -15.74 -5.85 -23.34
N ASP A 289 -15.38 -6.25 -22.12
CA ASP A 289 -14.59 -5.40 -21.24
C ASP A 289 -13.14 -5.32 -21.75
N LYS A 290 -12.79 -4.17 -22.31
CA LYS A 290 -11.45 -3.90 -22.86
C LYS A 290 -10.46 -3.40 -21.80
N ASN A 291 -10.96 -3.03 -20.64
CA ASN A 291 -10.19 -2.40 -19.57
C ASN A 291 -9.98 -3.32 -18.35
N ILE A 292 -10.19 -4.63 -18.52
CA ILE A 292 -9.80 -5.64 -17.53
C ILE A 292 -8.45 -6.25 -17.95
N TYR A 293 -7.57 -6.47 -16.96
CA TYR A 293 -6.22 -6.98 -17.14
C TYR A 293 -5.96 -8.09 -16.12
N PHE A 294 -5.13 -9.07 -16.47
CA PHE A 294 -4.73 -10.15 -15.60
C PHE A 294 -3.21 -10.21 -15.46
N ILE A 295 -2.73 -10.26 -14.22
CA ILE A 295 -1.33 -10.50 -13.89
C ILE A 295 -1.24 -11.84 -13.18
N ASP A 296 -0.53 -12.77 -13.80
CA ASP A 296 -0.31 -14.11 -13.25
C ASP A 296 0.76 -14.08 -12.16
N GLY A 297 0.34 -14.33 -10.92
CA GLY A 297 1.20 -14.29 -9.75
C GLY A 297 2.33 -15.33 -9.76
N GLU A 298 2.16 -16.48 -10.43
CA GLU A 298 3.26 -17.44 -10.60
C GLU A 298 4.44 -16.87 -11.38
N THR A 299 4.20 -15.83 -12.16
CA THR A 299 5.25 -15.19 -12.96
C THR A 299 6.00 -14.08 -12.22
N PHE A 300 5.66 -13.79 -10.96
CA PHE A 300 6.33 -12.72 -10.21
C PHE A 300 7.79 -13.06 -9.90
N PHE A 301 8.05 -14.27 -9.41
CA PHE A 301 9.37 -14.63 -8.93
C PHE A 301 10.15 -15.38 -10.01
N PRO A 302 11.25 -14.81 -10.55
CA PRO A 302 12.08 -15.51 -11.53
C PRO A 302 12.66 -16.80 -10.95
N ASP A 303 12.71 -17.88 -11.73
CA ASP A 303 13.19 -19.21 -11.32
C ASP A 303 14.53 -19.18 -10.57
N LYS A 304 15.43 -18.31 -11.01
CA LYS A 304 16.74 -18.14 -10.38
C LYS A 304 16.67 -17.67 -8.92
N TYR A 305 15.61 -16.94 -8.55
CA TYR A 305 15.49 -16.25 -7.25
C TYR A 305 14.26 -16.66 -6.44
N ASN A 306 13.36 -17.48 -7.00
CA ASN A 306 12.07 -17.79 -6.40
C ASN A 306 12.17 -18.28 -4.95
N LEU A 307 13.17 -19.12 -4.63
CA LEU A 307 13.41 -19.65 -3.29
C LEU A 307 13.86 -18.59 -2.27
N SER A 308 14.25 -17.40 -2.73
CA SER A 308 14.74 -16.30 -1.89
C SER A 308 13.76 -15.12 -1.80
N CYS A 309 12.56 -15.23 -2.38
CA CYS A 309 11.62 -14.12 -2.51
C CYS A 309 10.63 -13.98 -1.36
N THR A 310 10.63 -14.89 -0.38
CA THR A 310 9.68 -14.87 0.74
C THR A 310 10.37 -14.96 2.10
N VAL A 311 9.67 -14.52 3.17
CA VAL A 311 10.18 -14.62 4.55
C VAL A 311 9.75 -15.92 5.25
N ASP A 312 8.63 -16.53 4.83
CA ASP A 312 7.96 -17.65 5.49
C ASP A 312 7.32 -18.62 4.50
N LEU A 313 7.82 -18.67 3.28
CA LEU A 313 7.31 -19.45 2.15
C LEU A 313 5.94 -18.98 1.61
N CYS A 314 5.50 -17.78 2.01
CA CYS A 314 4.20 -17.21 1.68
C CYS A 314 4.31 -15.71 1.38
N HIS A 315 4.76 -14.93 2.37
CA HIS A 315 4.84 -13.48 2.27
C HIS A 315 6.15 -13.06 1.57
N PRO A 316 6.06 -12.20 0.55
CA PRO A 316 7.25 -11.67 -0.11
C PRO A 316 8.15 -10.91 0.86
N ASN A 317 9.46 -11.08 0.73
CA ASN A 317 10.44 -10.18 1.32
C ASN A 317 10.73 -9.01 0.36
N ASP A 318 11.69 -8.14 0.67
CA ASP A 318 12.03 -6.99 -0.17
C ASP A 318 12.36 -7.37 -1.63
N LEU A 319 13.00 -8.52 -1.85
CA LEU A 319 13.29 -9.01 -3.21
C LEU A 319 12.00 -9.45 -3.93
N GLY A 320 11.12 -10.16 -3.24
CA GLY A 320 9.83 -10.56 -3.77
C GLY A 320 8.95 -9.35 -4.11
N PHE A 321 8.88 -8.37 -3.20
CA PHE A 321 8.17 -7.11 -3.43
C PHE A 321 8.77 -6.30 -4.59
N HIS A 322 10.09 -6.34 -4.78
CA HIS A 322 10.74 -5.70 -5.91
C HIS A 322 10.24 -6.29 -7.25
N PHE A 323 10.23 -7.61 -7.38
CA PHE A 323 9.73 -8.26 -8.60
C PHE A 323 8.22 -8.02 -8.83
N MET A 324 7.41 -8.01 -7.76
CA MET A 324 6.00 -7.62 -7.87
C MET A 324 5.87 -6.18 -8.35
N ALA A 325 6.65 -5.26 -7.78
CA ALA A 325 6.63 -3.84 -8.15
C ALA A 325 7.04 -3.61 -9.60
N GLU A 326 8.07 -4.31 -10.10
CA GLU A 326 8.48 -4.23 -11.51
C GLU A 326 7.35 -4.66 -12.45
N LYS A 327 6.71 -5.78 -12.17
CA LYS A 327 5.67 -6.34 -13.05
C LYS A 327 4.37 -5.56 -13.01
N ILE A 328 3.86 -5.29 -11.81
CA ILE A 328 2.61 -4.54 -11.62
C ILE A 328 2.81 -3.09 -12.08
N GLY A 329 3.95 -2.49 -11.72
CA GLY A 329 4.31 -1.13 -12.08
C GLY A 329 4.43 -0.93 -13.59
N ALA A 330 5.03 -1.87 -14.31
CA ALA A 330 5.12 -1.81 -15.77
C ALA A 330 3.72 -1.83 -16.44
N VAL A 331 2.82 -2.68 -15.96
CA VAL A 331 1.42 -2.74 -16.46
C VAL A 331 0.70 -1.43 -16.16
N LEU A 332 0.80 -0.91 -14.93
CA LEU A 332 0.16 0.36 -14.55
C LEU A 332 0.73 1.55 -15.33
N ALA A 333 2.05 1.61 -15.52
CA ALA A 333 2.69 2.70 -16.26
C ALA A 333 2.27 2.72 -17.73
N GLU A 334 2.19 1.55 -18.37
CA GLU A 334 1.71 1.42 -19.75
C GLU A 334 0.26 1.89 -19.88
N ILE A 335 -0.63 1.44 -18.97
CA ILE A 335 -2.07 1.72 -19.03
C ILE A 335 -2.39 3.18 -18.68
N LEU A 336 -1.65 3.77 -17.75
CA LEU A 336 -1.87 5.13 -17.24
C LEU A 336 -0.98 6.18 -17.92
N GLU A 337 -0.13 5.76 -18.87
CA GLU A 337 0.81 6.63 -19.60
C GLU A 337 1.74 7.44 -18.67
N LEU A 338 2.35 6.76 -17.65
CA LEU A 338 3.19 7.35 -16.60
C LEU A 338 4.71 7.26 -16.90
#